data_52170d7620daf25f83dca28aeb28f81d
#
_entry.id   52170d7620daf25f83dca28aeb28f81d
#
_cell.length_a   1.000
_cell.length_b   1.000
_cell.length_c   1.000
_cell.angle_alpha   90.00
_cell.angle_beta   90.00
_cell.angle_gamma   90.00
#
_symmetry.space_group_name_H-M   'P 1'
#
loop_
_entity.id
_entity.type
_entity.pdbx_description
1 polymer ?
#
loop_
_entity_poly.entity_id
_entity_poly.type
_entity_poly.pdbx_seq_one_letter_code
_entity_poly.pdbx_strand_id
1 'polypeptide(L)'
;MTDYLRDGKSSDPLFIFAHGAGAGMDHEFMNSVAKGLADNGIQVVRFNFPYMVKRAEDGKKRPPDRAPKLLEAFQKVIGDLAGDTPVVIGGKSMGGRMASLLADAPLVAGVACLGFPFHPPGKPENYKGEHLATLSKPCLVLQGERDTFGKREELKDFCLSENVQTVFIPDGDHSFKPRVRSGHTEQSNIALAVDNLAAFILEAYGEK
;
A
#
# COMPACT_ATOMS: atom_id res chain seq x y z
N MET A 1 22.39 -4.00 -7.55
CA MET A 1 21.15 -4.45 -8.23
C MET A 1 20.05 -4.40 -7.18
N THR A 2 18.87 -3.90 -7.46
CA THR A 2 17.78 -3.90 -6.49
C THR A 2 17.19 -5.31 -6.43
N ASP A 3 17.16 -5.93 -5.25
CA ASP A 3 16.57 -7.24 -5.07
C ASP A 3 15.05 -7.12 -5.00
N TYR A 4 14.34 -7.95 -5.75
CA TYR A 4 12.89 -8.00 -5.79
C TYR A 4 12.37 -9.36 -5.34
N LEU A 5 11.32 -9.37 -4.54
CA LEU A 5 10.48 -10.55 -4.34
C LEU A 5 9.34 -10.51 -5.37
N ARG A 6 9.08 -11.64 -6.02
CA ARG A 6 8.07 -11.76 -7.07
C ARG A 6 7.12 -12.91 -6.75
N ASP A 7 5.83 -12.62 -6.81
CA ASP A 7 4.74 -13.60 -6.67
C ASP A 7 3.84 -13.48 -7.91
N GLY A 8 3.20 -14.58 -8.31
CA GLY A 8 2.39 -14.62 -9.53
C GLY A 8 3.23 -14.82 -10.82
N LYS A 9 2.56 -14.77 -11.97
CA LYS A 9 3.18 -14.99 -13.28
C LYS A 9 3.57 -13.64 -13.91
N SER A 10 4.65 -13.63 -14.69
CA SER A 10 5.12 -12.42 -15.38
C SER A 10 4.18 -11.90 -16.48
N SER A 11 3.21 -12.72 -16.90
CA SER A 11 2.18 -12.35 -17.86
C SER A 11 0.96 -11.65 -17.23
N ASP A 12 0.83 -11.72 -15.90
CA ASP A 12 -0.31 -11.19 -15.18
C ASP A 12 -0.18 -9.67 -14.97
N PRO A 13 -1.29 -8.95 -14.72
CA PRO A 13 -1.27 -7.54 -14.33
C PRO A 13 -0.30 -7.27 -13.18
N LEU A 14 0.56 -6.25 -13.33
CA LEU A 14 1.63 -5.97 -12.37
C LEU A 14 1.17 -5.02 -11.26
N PHE A 15 1.40 -5.43 -10.02
CA PHE A 15 1.29 -4.59 -8.83
C PHE A 15 2.65 -4.42 -8.15
N ILE A 16 3.13 -3.18 -8.01
CA ILE A 16 4.37 -2.86 -7.30
C ILE A 16 4.02 -2.50 -5.86
N PHE A 17 4.47 -3.29 -4.90
CA PHE A 17 4.02 -3.26 -3.52
C PHE A 17 5.14 -2.88 -2.55
N ALA A 18 5.06 -1.67 -1.99
CA ALA A 18 6.03 -1.08 -1.07
C ALA A 18 5.69 -1.39 0.39
N HIS A 19 6.73 -1.67 1.19
CA HIS A 19 6.60 -1.97 2.62
C HIS A 19 6.38 -0.71 3.48
N GLY A 20 5.97 -0.92 4.75
CA GLY A 20 5.83 0.12 5.77
C GLY A 20 7.16 0.50 6.44
N ALA A 21 7.10 1.43 7.41
CA ALA A 21 8.30 1.98 8.05
C ALA A 21 9.09 0.96 8.90
N GLY A 22 8.40 0.03 9.55
CA GLY A 22 8.98 -0.84 10.59
C GLY A 22 9.54 -2.18 10.11
N ALA A 23 9.10 -2.66 8.95
CA ALA A 23 9.42 -3.99 8.44
C ALA A 23 9.58 -3.99 6.92
N GLY A 24 10.41 -4.90 6.40
CA GLY A 24 10.76 -4.97 4.99
C GLY A 24 9.76 -5.73 4.11
N MET A 25 10.15 -5.92 2.87
CA MET A 25 9.33 -6.54 1.82
C MET A 25 8.95 -8.01 2.10
N ASP A 26 9.66 -8.69 2.99
CA ASP A 26 9.48 -10.09 3.38
C ASP A 26 8.66 -10.29 4.66
N HIS A 27 8.13 -9.21 5.24
CA HIS A 27 7.28 -9.28 6.43
C HIS A 27 5.99 -10.08 6.17
N GLU A 28 5.49 -10.78 7.20
CA GLU A 28 4.34 -11.69 7.10
C GLU A 28 3.10 -11.04 6.46
N PHE A 29 2.76 -9.80 6.85
CA PHE A 29 1.67 -9.05 6.22
C PHE A 29 1.88 -8.89 4.70
N MET A 30 3.10 -8.52 4.29
CA MET A 30 3.45 -8.34 2.88
C MET A 30 3.38 -9.67 2.12
N ASN A 31 3.85 -10.76 2.73
CA ASN A 31 3.80 -12.10 2.16
C ASN A 31 2.34 -12.57 1.97
N SER A 32 1.50 -12.39 3.00
CA SER A 32 0.09 -12.82 2.96
C SER A 32 -0.71 -12.09 1.86
N VAL A 33 -0.53 -10.78 1.75
CA VAL A 33 -1.18 -9.98 0.71
C VAL A 33 -0.65 -10.34 -0.68
N ALA A 34 0.66 -10.46 -0.85
CA ALA A 34 1.27 -10.78 -2.14
C ALA A 34 0.84 -12.16 -2.64
N LYS A 35 0.83 -13.16 -1.75
CA LYS A 35 0.34 -14.50 -2.08
C LYS A 35 -1.12 -14.48 -2.49
N GLY A 36 -1.99 -13.82 -1.71
CA GLY A 36 -3.41 -13.72 -2.03
C GLY A 36 -3.67 -13.06 -3.39
N LEU A 37 -2.94 -12.01 -3.73
CA LEU A 37 -3.02 -11.37 -5.04
C LEU A 37 -2.53 -12.29 -6.17
N ALA A 38 -1.43 -13.02 -5.96
CA ALA A 38 -0.92 -13.98 -6.94
C ALA A 38 -1.92 -15.10 -7.21
N ASP A 39 -2.61 -15.59 -6.17
CA ASP A 39 -3.69 -16.59 -6.30
C ASP A 39 -4.91 -16.03 -7.10
N ASN A 40 -5.04 -14.69 -7.20
CA ASN A 40 -6.03 -13.97 -8.03
C ASN A 40 -5.50 -13.54 -9.41
N GLY A 41 -4.38 -14.08 -9.87
CA GLY A 41 -3.83 -13.80 -11.21
C GLY A 41 -3.17 -12.42 -11.33
N ILE A 42 -2.58 -11.90 -10.25
CA ILE A 42 -1.85 -10.64 -10.24
C ILE A 42 -0.38 -10.91 -9.95
N GLN A 43 0.50 -10.37 -10.79
CA GLN A 43 1.93 -10.36 -10.50
C GLN A 43 2.22 -9.29 -9.44
N VAL A 44 2.79 -9.68 -8.31
CA VAL A 44 3.21 -8.75 -7.26
C VAL A 44 4.74 -8.67 -7.22
N VAL A 45 5.27 -7.46 -7.32
CA VAL A 45 6.70 -7.22 -7.14
C VAL A 45 6.92 -6.34 -5.92
N ARG A 46 7.68 -6.86 -4.97
CA ARG A 46 8.02 -6.18 -3.72
C ARG A 46 9.49 -5.82 -3.68
N PHE A 47 9.82 -4.70 -3.03
CA PHE A 47 11.19 -4.20 -2.91
C PHE A 47 11.43 -3.60 -1.52
N ASN A 48 12.69 -3.47 -1.13
CA ASN A 48 13.09 -2.74 0.05
C ASN A 48 13.51 -1.31 -0.29
N PHE A 49 13.00 -0.32 0.46
CA PHE A 49 13.55 1.04 0.43
C PHE A 49 15.01 1.06 0.90
N PRO A 50 15.82 2.05 0.48
CA PRO A 50 17.28 2.05 0.75
C PRO A 50 17.67 1.86 2.21
N TYR A 51 16.93 2.46 3.17
CA TYR A 51 17.22 2.28 4.60
C TYR A 51 16.98 0.83 5.06
N MET A 52 16.01 0.14 4.46
CA MET A 52 15.69 -1.25 4.78
C MET A 52 16.71 -2.21 4.16
N VAL A 53 17.21 -1.91 2.96
CA VAL A 53 18.36 -2.63 2.36
C VAL A 53 19.56 -2.58 3.31
N LYS A 54 19.95 -1.39 3.77
CA LYS A 54 21.05 -1.23 4.73
C LYS A 54 20.80 -1.97 6.05
N ARG A 55 19.54 -1.99 6.52
CA ARG A 55 19.17 -2.74 7.72
C ARG A 55 19.30 -4.24 7.53
N ALA A 56 18.98 -4.76 6.35
CA ALA A 56 19.17 -6.17 6.02
C ALA A 56 20.66 -6.56 5.96
N GLU A 57 21.52 -5.66 5.45
CA GLU A 57 22.96 -5.89 5.34
C GLU A 57 23.68 -5.91 6.69
N ASP A 58 23.37 -4.99 7.61
CA ASP A 58 24.12 -4.80 8.85
C ASP A 58 23.35 -5.10 10.14
N GLY A 59 22.07 -5.45 10.04
CA GLY A 59 21.18 -5.76 11.19
C GLY A 59 20.83 -4.57 12.08
N LYS A 60 21.29 -3.35 11.76
CA LYS A 60 21.07 -2.18 12.62
C LYS A 60 19.72 -1.53 12.33
N LYS A 61 18.91 -1.37 13.38
CA LYS A 61 17.67 -0.60 13.29
C LYS A 61 17.98 0.85 12.95
N ARG A 62 17.24 1.40 11.99
CA ARG A 62 17.31 2.81 11.60
C ARG A 62 15.94 3.33 11.21
N PRO A 63 15.68 4.64 11.39
CA PRO A 63 14.45 5.24 10.92
C PRO A 63 14.38 5.22 9.38
N PRO A 64 13.19 5.36 8.80
CA PRO A 64 13.04 5.56 7.38
C PRO A 64 13.85 6.74 6.86
N ASP A 65 14.31 6.64 5.62
CA ASP A 65 14.83 7.79 4.89
C ASP A 65 13.75 8.89 4.77
N ARG A 66 14.16 10.13 4.51
CA ARG A 66 13.22 11.23 4.25
C ARG A 66 12.44 10.99 2.95
N ALA A 67 11.24 11.54 2.87
CA ALA A 67 10.32 11.32 1.75
C ALA A 67 10.93 11.51 0.35
N PRO A 68 11.74 12.55 0.05
CA PRO A 68 12.34 12.68 -1.29
C PRO A 68 13.15 11.47 -1.73
N LYS A 69 13.94 10.88 -0.81
CA LYS A 69 14.75 9.69 -1.10
C LYS A 69 13.91 8.43 -1.27
N LEU A 70 12.81 8.30 -0.50
CA LEU A 70 11.88 7.20 -0.66
C LEU A 70 11.15 7.28 -2.01
N LEU A 71 10.72 8.48 -2.40
CA LEU A 71 10.05 8.74 -3.68
C LEU A 71 10.98 8.45 -4.86
N GLU A 72 12.23 8.93 -4.82
CA GLU A 72 13.24 8.65 -5.84
C GLU A 72 13.46 7.14 -6.01
N ALA A 73 13.62 6.42 -4.89
CA ALA A 73 13.77 4.97 -4.92
C ALA A 73 12.56 4.26 -5.53
N PHE A 74 11.36 4.69 -5.17
CA PHE A 74 10.12 4.10 -5.72
C PHE A 74 9.96 4.42 -7.20
N GLN A 75 10.21 5.66 -7.62
CA GLN A 75 10.19 6.06 -9.04
C GLN A 75 11.16 5.22 -9.88
N LYS A 76 12.37 4.96 -9.34
CA LYS A 76 13.32 4.07 -10.00
C LYS A 76 12.75 2.67 -10.17
N VAL A 77 12.13 2.10 -9.14
CA VAL A 77 11.50 0.77 -9.22
C VAL A 77 10.40 0.74 -10.27
N ILE A 78 9.55 1.77 -10.32
CA ILE A 78 8.51 1.89 -11.37
C ILE A 78 9.16 1.89 -12.76
N GLY A 79 10.18 2.71 -12.97
CA GLY A 79 10.89 2.78 -14.25
C GLY A 79 11.57 1.48 -14.66
N ASP A 80 12.12 0.74 -13.69
CA ASP A 80 12.80 -0.55 -13.92
C ASP A 80 11.79 -1.68 -14.29
N LEU A 81 10.52 -1.57 -13.87
CA LEU A 81 9.54 -2.66 -13.97
C LEU A 81 8.38 -2.41 -14.93
N ALA A 82 7.94 -1.18 -15.11
CA ALA A 82 6.74 -0.86 -15.87
C ALA A 82 6.90 -0.99 -17.39
N GLY A 83 8.14 -0.86 -17.92
CA GLY A 83 8.33 -0.73 -19.37
C GLY A 83 7.54 0.46 -19.91
N ASP A 84 6.75 0.24 -20.96
CA ASP A 84 5.91 1.27 -21.59
C ASP A 84 4.43 1.21 -21.13
N THR A 85 4.09 0.28 -20.25
CA THR A 85 2.69 0.07 -19.80
C THR A 85 2.52 0.64 -18.40
N PRO A 86 1.53 1.53 -18.16
CA PRO A 86 1.22 2.00 -16.83
C PRO A 86 0.86 0.86 -15.88
N VAL A 87 1.32 0.95 -14.64
CA VAL A 87 1.17 -0.09 -13.60
C VAL A 87 0.41 0.43 -12.40
N VAL A 88 -0.22 -0.47 -11.66
CA VAL A 88 -0.77 -0.14 -10.33
C VAL A 88 0.35 -0.24 -9.30
N ILE A 89 0.48 0.80 -8.49
CA ILE A 89 1.44 0.85 -7.40
C ILE A 89 0.72 0.94 -6.06
N GLY A 90 1.37 0.55 -4.99
CA GLY A 90 0.76 0.67 -3.67
C GLY A 90 1.71 0.30 -2.55
N GLY A 91 1.18 0.27 -1.36
CA GLY A 91 2.01 -0.07 -0.21
C GLY A 91 1.26 -0.11 1.10
N LYS A 92 1.94 -0.68 2.09
CA LYS A 92 1.54 -0.69 3.49
C LYS A 92 1.98 0.62 4.16
N SER A 93 1.04 1.32 4.82
CA SER A 93 1.35 2.47 5.67
C SER A 93 2.21 3.53 4.93
N MET A 94 3.43 3.77 5.37
CA MET A 94 4.39 4.67 4.72
C MET A 94 4.54 4.36 3.22
N GLY A 95 4.62 3.08 2.83
CA GLY A 95 4.71 2.69 1.43
C GLY A 95 3.50 3.12 0.60
N GLY A 96 2.29 2.98 1.16
CA GLY A 96 1.05 3.47 0.52
C GLY A 96 1.04 5.00 0.39
N ARG A 97 1.49 5.71 1.42
CA ARG A 97 1.62 7.16 1.34
C ARG A 97 2.64 7.59 0.27
N MET A 98 3.78 6.91 0.15
CA MET A 98 4.74 7.21 -0.92
C MET A 98 4.14 6.91 -2.29
N ALA A 99 3.42 5.80 -2.45
CA ALA A 99 2.72 5.48 -3.69
C ALA A 99 1.71 6.58 -4.07
N SER A 100 0.90 7.05 -3.13
CA SER A 100 -0.10 8.09 -3.40
C SER A 100 0.49 9.44 -3.81
N LEU A 101 1.69 9.77 -3.33
CA LEU A 101 2.44 10.95 -3.77
C LEU A 101 3.02 10.81 -5.20
N LEU A 102 3.06 9.61 -5.75
CA LEU A 102 3.49 9.29 -7.10
C LEU A 102 2.32 9.02 -8.06
N ALA A 103 1.09 9.23 -7.63
CA ALA A 103 -0.11 8.90 -8.41
C ALA A 103 -0.10 9.55 -9.80
N ASP A 104 0.36 10.80 -9.91
CA ASP A 104 0.36 11.56 -11.15
C ASP A 104 1.54 11.20 -12.10
N ALA A 105 2.43 10.30 -11.70
CA ALA A 105 3.52 9.84 -12.57
C ALA A 105 2.96 9.16 -13.84
N PRO A 106 3.57 9.37 -15.03
CA PRO A 106 3.02 8.89 -16.31
C PRO A 106 2.79 7.37 -16.36
N LEU A 107 3.66 6.60 -15.71
CA LEU A 107 3.60 5.14 -15.68
C LEU A 107 2.75 4.58 -14.52
N VAL A 108 1.94 5.39 -13.86
CA VAL A 108 1.01 4.95 -12.80
C VAL A 108 -0.41 4.95 -13.34
N ALA A 109 -1.07 3.80 -13.31
CA ALA A 109 -2.48 3.62 -13.68
C ALA A 109 -3.42 3.84 -12.51
N GLY A 110 -3.01 3.47 -11.30
CA GLY A 110 -3.78 3.61 -10.08
C GLY A 110 -2.92 3.35 -8.84
N VAL A 111 -3.44 3.69 -7.68
CA VAL A 111 -2.73 3.58 -6.40
C VAL A 111 -3.57 2.82 -5.38
N ALA A 112 -2.92 1.95 -4.59
CA ALA A 112 -3.57 1.26 -3.49
C ALA A 112 -2.80 1.43 -2.17
N CYS A 113 -3.50 1.85 -1.13
CA CYS A 113 -2.95 2.12 0.20
C CYS A 113 -3.57 1.17 1.23
N LEU A 114 -2.75 0.37 1.90
CA LEU A 114 -3.16 -0.54 2.96
C LEU A 114 -2.80 0.07 4.32
N GLY A 115 -3.79 0.59 5.03
CA GLY A 115 -3.59 1.35 6.27
C GLY A 115 -2.87 2.67 6.02
N PHE A 116 -3.55 3.61 5.35
CA PHE A 116 -2.95 4.93 5.07
C PHE A 116 -2.70 5.70 6.38
N PRO A 117 -1.50 6.24 6.59
CA PRO A 117 -1.18 6.99 7.81
C PRO A 117 -1.63 8.45 7.69
N PHE A 118 -2.93 8.70 7.89
CA PHE A 118 -3.52 10.05 7.78
C PHE A 118 -2.91 11.02 8.78
N HIS A 119 -2.57 10.56 9.97
CA HIS A 119 -1.85 11.32 11.00
C HIS A 119 -1.11 10.36 11.95
N PRO A 120 -0.11 10.81 12.71
CA PRO A 120 0.46 10.01 13.78
C PRO A 120 -0.58 9.73 14.87
N PRO A 121 -0.53 8.56 15.53
CA PRO A 121 -1.46 8.23 16.62
C PRO A 121 -1.50 9.33 17.69
N GLY A 122 -2.71 9.76 18.05
CA GLY A 122 -2.92 10.81 19.04
C GLY A 122 -2.56 12.23 18.62
N LYS A 123 -2.26 12.46 17.33
CA LYS A 123 -1.91 13.79 16.78
C LYS A 123 -2.68 14.07 15.48
N PRO A 124 -4.02 14.15 15.52
CA PRO A 124 -4.84 14.37 14.32
C PRO A 124 -4.53 15.71 13.63
N GLU A 125 -4.02 16.69 14.36
CA GLU A 125 -3.57 17.99 13.80
C GLU A 125 -2.41 17.84 12.81
N ASN A 126 -1.64 16.75 12.87
CA ASN A 126 -0.55 16.45 11.96
C ASN A 126 -1.02 15.64 10.75
N TYR A 127 -2.05 16.12 10.08
CA TYR A 127 -2.64 15.46 8.91
C TYR A 127 -1.62 15.31 7.77
N LYS A 128 -1.66 14.16 7.07
CA LYS A 128 -0.70 13.77 6.02
C LYS A 128 -1.37 13.39 4.70
N GLY A 129 -2.68 13.59 4.60
CA GLY A 129 -3.49 13.19 3.45
C GLY A 129 -3.93 14.35 2.55
N GLU A 130 -3.36 15.55 2.70
CA GLU A 130 -3.79 16.76 1.98
C GLU A 130 -3.82 16.55 0.46
N HIS A 131 -2.83 15.85 -0.09
CA HIS A 131 -2.71 15.56 -1.53
C HIS A 131 -3.82 14.62 -2.05
N LEU A 132 -4.46 13.84 -1.18
CA LEU A 132 -5.57 12.96 -1.57
C LEU A 132 -6.81 13.74 -2.01
N ALA A 133 -6.94 15.01 -1.62
CA ALA A 133 -8.05 15.87 -2.01
C ALA A 133 -8.06 16.23 -3.51
N THR A 134 -6.91 16.11 -4.17
CA THR A 134 -6.72 16.54 -5.57
C THR A 134 -6.24 15.42 -6.49
N LEU A 135 -6.27 14.17 -6.04
CA LEU A 135 -5.85 13.04 -6.89
C LEU A 135 -6.74 12.94 -8.13
N SER A 136 -6.09 12.86 -9.29
CA SER A 136 -6.75 12.72 -10.59
C SER A 136 -6.89 11.26 -11.02
N LYS A 137 -6.10 10.37 -10.47
CA LYS A 137 -6.10 8.93 -10.81
C LYS A 137 -6.80 8.10 -9.73
N PRO A 138 -7.33 6.90 -10.09
CA PRO A 138 -7.97 6.00 -9.16
C PRO A 138 -7.06 5.66 -7.96
N CYS A 139 -7.61 5.74 -6.76
CA CYS A 139 -6.90 5.43 -5.53
C CYS A 139 -7.80 4.60 -4.62
N LEU A 140 -7.35 3.41 -4.21
CA LEU A 140 -8.01 2.58 -3.21
C LEU A 140 -7.32 2.75 -1.86
N VAL A 141 -8.08 3.08 -0.81
CA VAL A 141 -7.63 3.08 0.58
C VAL A 141 -8.33 1.96 1.33
N LEU A 142 -7.59 0.93 1.72
CA LEU A 142 -8.04 -0.12 2.62
C LEU A 142 -7.65 0.27 4.04
N GLN A 143 -8.63 0.58 4.89
CA GLN A 143 -8.38 1.17 6.22
C GLN A 143 -9.02 0.34 7.31
N GLY A 144 -8.26 -0.02 8.35
CA GLY A 144 -8.83 -0.66 9.53
C GLY A 144 -9.81 0.28 10.25
N GLU A 145 -10.99 -0.21 10.66
CA GLU A 145 -11.98 0.64 11.35
C GLU A 145 -11.43 1.29 12.62
N ARG A 146 -10.49 0.63 13.29
CA ARG A 146 -9.84 1.09 14.54
C ARG A 146 -8.40 1.58 14.34
N ASP A 147 -8.00 1.78 13.10
CA ASP A 147 -6.63 2.22 12.79
C ASP A 147 -6.34 3.57 13.47
N THR A 148 -5.38 3.60 14.38
CA THR A 148 -5.01 4.80 15.13
C THR A 148 -4.31 5.87 14.30
N PHE A 149 -3.95 5.57 13.05
CA PHE A 149 -3.44 6.53 12.07
C PHE A 149 -4.54 7.20 11.24
N GLY A 150 -5.81 6.89 11.53
CA GLY A 150 -7.00 7.42 10.88
C GLY A 150 -8.16 6.44 11.05
N LYS A 151 -9.00 6.65 12.06
CA LYS A 151 -10.16 5.81 12.35
C LYS A 151 -11.29 6.09 11.39
N ARG A 152 -12.22 5.13 11.27
CA ARG A 152 -13.39 5.25 10.43
C ARG A 152 -14.18 6.55 10.69
N GLU A 153 -14.33 6.94 11.96
CA GLU A 153 -15.08 8.13 12.34
C GLU A 153 -14.40 9.42 11.88
N GLU A 154 -13.05 9.41 11.77
CA GLU A 154 -12.26 10.58 11.37
C GLU A 154 -12.26 10.79 9.85
N LEU A 155 -12.34 9.68 9.06
CA LEU A 155 -12.24 9.78 7.61
C LEU A 155 -13.38 10.58 6.95
N LYS A 156 -14.56 10.64 7.58
CA LYS A 156 -15.68 11.46 7.10
C LYS A 156 -15.39 12.97 7.10
N ASP A 157 -14.44 13.41 7.92
CA ASP A 157 -14.04 14.80 8.07
C ASP A 157 -12.83 15.15 7.17
N PHE A 158 -12.21 14.16 6.51
CA PHE A 158 -11.09 14.38 5.59
C PHE A 158 -11.60 14.71 4.20
N CYS A 159 -10.97 15.70 3.57
CA CYS A 159 -11.23 16.04 2.18
C CYS A 159 -10.52 15.03 1.28
N LEU A 160 -11.28 14.18 0.60
CA LEU A 160 -10.77 13.20 -0.36
C LEU A 160 -11.36 13.49 -1.75
N SER A 161 -10.55 13.31 -2.80
CA SER A 161 -11.01 13.37 -4.19
C SER A 161 -12.08 12.30 -4.46
N GLU A 162 -12.95 12.53 -5.42
CA GLU A 162 -13.91 11.54 -5.93
C GLU A 162 -13.24 10.27 -6.50
N ASN A 163 -11.96 10.35 -6.87
CA ASN A 163 -11.17 9.23 -7.32
C ASN A 163 -10.62 8.36 -6.18
N VAL A 164 -10.83 8.75 -4.92
CA VAL A 164 -10.39 7.99 -3.74
C VAL A 164 -11.55 7.16 -3.21
N GLN A 165 -11.47 5.86 -3.42
CA GLN A 165 -12.36 4.89 -2.81
C GLN A 165 -11.79 4.43 -1.48
N THR A 166 -12.59 4.42 -0.42
CA THR A 166 -12.22 3.88 0.89
C THR A 166 -13.05 2.64 1.22
N VAL A 167 -12.37 1.56 1.58
CA VAL A 167 -12.97 0.32 2.08
C VAL A 167 -12.48 0.07 3.50
N PHE A 168 -13.42 -0.09 4.43
CA PHE A 168 -13.07 -0.34 5.83
C PHE A 168 -12.96 -1.83 6.10
N ILE A 169 -11.88 -2.21 6.80
CA ILE A 169 -11.63 -3.57 7.25
C ILE A 169 -12.22 -3.74 8.66
N PRO A 170 -13.20 -4.67 8.84
CA PRO A 170 -13.99 -4.78 10.06
C PRO A 170 -13.15 -4.98 11.32
N ASP A 171 -13.37 -4.14 12.32
CA ASP A 171 -12.66 -4.13 13.59
C ASP A 171 -11.12 -4.16 13.48
N GLY A 172 -10.57 -3.87 12.28
CA GLY A 172 -9.14 -3.93 11.99
C GLY A 172 -8.37 -2.78 12.64
N ASP A 173 -7.19 -3.09 13.16
CA ASP A 173 -6.18 -2.08 13.52
C ASP A 173 -5.35 -1.66 12.29
N HIS A 174 -4.20 -0.99 12.51
CA HIS A 174 -3.30 -0.57 11.43
C HIS A 174 -2.78 -1.71 10.55
N SER A 175 -2.79 -2.95 11.02
CA SER A 175 -2.41 -4.16 10.26
C SER A 175 -3.60 -5.07 9.98
N PHE A 176 -4.83 -4.53 10.10
CA PHE A 176 -6.10 -5.22 9.86
C PHE A 176 -6.45 -6.29 10.89
N LYS A 177 -5.70 -6.34 12.00
CA LYS A 177 -5.93 -7.30 13.06
C LYS A 177 -7.14 -6.90 13.90
N PRO A 178 -8.17 -7.77 13.99
CA PRO A 178 -9.36 -7.51 14.78
C PRO A 178 -9.15 -7.89 16.26
N ARG A 179 -10.01 -7.40 17.14
CA ARG A 179 -10.07 -7.85 18.53
C ARG A 179 -10.63 -9.28 18.60
N VAL A 180 -10.19 -10.04 19.58
CA VAL A 180 -10.60 -11.46 19.75
C VAL A 180 -12.12 -11.64 19.79
N ARG A 181 -12.85 -10.67 20.40
CA ARG A 181 -14.32 -10.76 20.55
C ARG A 181 -15.12 -10.13 19.41
N SER A 182 -14.48 -9.72 18.32
CA SER A 182 -15.15 -9.03 17.21
C SER A 182 -15.96 -9.96 16.31
N GLY A 183 -15.72 -11.27 16.36
CA GLY A 183 -16.26 -12.23 15.40
C GLY A 183 -15.49 -12.30 14.07
N HIS A 184 -14.45 -11.49 13.90
CA HIS A 184 -13.55 -11.51 12.75
C HIS A 184 -12.20 -12.10 13.12
N THR A 185 -11.45 -12.56 12.11
CA THR A 185 -10.08 -13.04 12.26
C THR A 185 -9.13 -12.20 11.41
N GLU A 186 -7.84 -12.21 11.73
CA GLU A 186 -6.82 -11.57 10.92
C GLU A 186 -6.83 -12.13 9.49
N GLN A 187 -6.98 -13.46 9.37
CA GLN A 187 -7.06 -14.13 8.07
C GLN A 187 -8.27 -13.66 7.25
N SER A 188 -9.47 -13.56 7.84
CA SER A 188 -10.66 -13.08 7.13
C SER A 188 -10.52 -11.62 6.69
N ASN A 189 -9.88 -10.79 7.51
CA ASN A 189 -9.65 -9.39 7.18
C ASN A 189 -8.60 -9.21 6.08
N ILE A 190 -7.52 -10.01 6.08
CA ILE A 190 -6.55 -10.01 4.99
C ILE A 190 -7.20 -10.51 3.69
N ALA A 191 -8.03 -11.57 3.75
CA ALA A 191 -8.75 -12.05 2.57
C ALA A 191 -9.67 -10.95 1.98
N LEU A 192 -10.45 -10.27 2.82
CA LEU A 192 -11.29 -9.15 2.39
C LEU A 192 -10.47 -8.02 1.75
N ALA A 193 -9.31 -7.69 2.33
CA ALA A 193 -8.42 -6.69 1.78
C ALA A 193 -7.87 -7.13 0.41
N VAL A 194 -7.46 -8.38 0.28
CA VAL A 194 -6.96 -8.96 -0.99
C VAL A 194 -8.04 -8.95 -2.07
N ASP A 195 -9.27 -9.35 -1.75
CA ASP A 195 -10.38 -9.39 -2.71
C ASP A 195 -10.67 -7.99 -3.29
N ASN A 196 -10.76 -6.97 -2.42
CA ASN A 196 -10.97 -5.59 -2.87
C ASN A 196 -9.78 -5.04 -3.66
N LEU A 197 -8.56 -5.35 -3.24
CA LEU A 197 -7.35 -4.92 -3.91
C LEU A 197 -7.21 -5.58 -5.28
N ALA A 198 -7.50 -6.88 -5.39
CA ALA A 198 -7.48 -7.61 -6.65
C ALA A 198 -8.49 -7.03 -7.65
N ALA A 199 -9.73 -6.81 -7.22
CA ALA A 199 -10.76 -6.19 -8.05
C ALA A 199 -10.32 -4.80 -8.56
N PHE A 200 -9.77 -3.96 -7.69
CA PHE A 200 -9.25 -2.63 -8.06
C PHE A 200 -8.12 -2.71 -9.08
N ILE A 201 -7.15 -3.62 -8.88
CA ILE A 201 -6.02 -3.78 -9.80
C ILE A 201 -6.52 -4.25 -11.17
N LEU A 202 -7.35 -5.29 -11.22
CA LEU A 202 -7.88 -5.83 -12.49
C LEU A 202 -8.69 -4.79 -13.25
N GLU A 203 -9.53 -4.00 -12.55
CA GLU A 203 -10.27 -2.90 -13.16
C GLU A 203 -9.34 -1.85 -13.79
N ALA A 204 -8.25 -1.49 -13.10
CA ALA A 204 -7.27 -0.52 -13.62
C ALA A 204 -6.56 -1.00 -14.89
N TYR A 205 -6.47 -2.33 -15.10
CA TYR A 205 -5.96 -2.94 -16.35
C TYR A 205 -7.05 -3.22 -17.39
N GLY A 206 -8.32 -2.89 -17.12
CA GLY A 206 -9.45 -3.14 -18.00
C GLY A 206 -9.89 -4.60 -18.04
N GLU A 207 -9.46 -5.41 -17.09
CA GLU A 207 -9.91 -6.79 -16.87
C GLU A 207 -11.18 -6.79 -15.99
N LYS A 208 -12.21 -7.53 -16.41
CA LYS A 208 -13.49 -7.65 -15.68
C LYS A 208 -13.65 -9.02 -15.07
#